data_e09be8b5e65bb054910d004b8b1cd680
#
_entry.id   e09be8b5e65bb054910d004b8b1cd680
#
_cell.length_a   1.000
_cell.length_b   1.000
_cell.length_c   1.000
_cell.angle_alpha   90.00
_cell.angle_beta   90.00
_cell.angle_gamma   90.00
#
_symmetry.space_group_name_H-M   'P 1'
#
loop_
_entity.id
_entity.type
_entity.pdbx_description
1 polymer ?
#
loop_
_entity_poly.entity_id
_entity_poly.type
_entity_poly.pdbx_seq_one_letter_code
_entity_poly.pdbx_strand_id
1 'polypeptide(L)'
;MCETRVLNHGNDALVSYCVHCKSIYFWYNNLLLTFTHDSFQVFREMVNEIEFEECATIFPDGIERAVMHSPCKSIRFTFTWGEWKRMKAAIEDAVLMEQVYACM
;
A
#
# COMPACT_ATOMS: atom_id res chain seq x y z
N MET A 1 9.10 11.52 -21.82
CA MET A 1 7.88 11.85 -21.05
C MET A 1 7.31 10.59 -20.43
N CYS A 2 6.92 10.65 -19.18
CA CYS A 2 6.35 9.49 -18.50
C CYS A 2 4.87 9.34 -18.80
N GLU A 3 4.43 8.11 -18.98
CA GLU A 3 3.01 7.77 -19.11
C GLU A 3 2.56 7.13 -17.79
N THR A 4 1.56 7.72 -17.15
CA THR A 4 1.07 7.28 -15.86
C THR A 4 -0.28 6.58 -16.02
N ARG A 5 -0.40 5.40 -15.43
CA ARG A 5 -1.66 4.66 -15.35
C ARG A 5 -2.11 4.64 -13.91
N VAL A 6 -3.35 5.08 -13.68
CA VAL A 6 -3.94 5.03 -12.33
C VAL A 6 -4.44 3.62 -12.07
N LEU A 7 -3.91 2.99 -11.02
CA LEU A 7 -4.30 1.64 -10.64
C LEU A 7 -5.40 1.64 -9.58
N ASN A 8 -5.41 2.65 -8.71
CA ASN A 8 -6.48 2.85 -7.74
C ASN A 8 -6.54 4.31 -7.34
N HIS A 9 -7.74 4.82 -7.17
CA HIS A 9 -7.96 6.18 -6.69
C HIS A 9 -9.09 6.17 -5.67
N GLY A 10 -8.74 6.39 -4.42
CA GLY A 10 -9.69 6.47 -3.32
C GLY A 10 -9.53 7.77 -2.56
N ASN A 11 -10.28 7.92 -1.46
CA ASN A 11 -10.23 9.13 -0.65
C ASN A 11 -8.89 9.31 0.04
N ASP A 12 -8.28 8.22 0.49
CA ASP A 12 -7.04 8.26 1.28
C ASP A 12 -5.84 7.68 0.53
N ALA A 13 -6.05 7.04 -0.60
CA ALA A 13 -5.00 6.30 -1.30
C ALA A 13 -5.04 6.55 -2.80
N LEU A 14 -3.87 6.63 -3.39
CA LEU A 14 -3.71 6.68 -4.84
C LEU A 14 -2.57 5.73 -5.21
N VAL A 15 -2.84 4.79 -6.09
CA VAL A 15 -1.81 3.89 -6.62
C VAL A 15 -1.70 4.14 -8.11
N SER A 16 -0.49 4.42 -8.58
CA SER A 16 -0.25 4.69 -9.99
C SER A 16 0.98 3.93 -10.47
N TYR A 17 1.06 3.75 -11.77
CA TYR A 17 2.16 3.05 -12.43
C TYR A 17 2.70 3.94 -13.54
N CYS A 18 4.01 4.14 -13.55
CA CYS A 18 4.68 4.85 -14.64
C CYS A 18 5.21 3.82 -15.63
N VAL A 19 4.69 3.86 -16.86
CA VAL A 19 5.05 2.90 -17.92
C VAL A 19 6.53 3.00 -18.27
N HIS A 20 7.05 4.22 -18.35
CA HIS A 20 8.45 4.44 -18.75
C HIS A 20 9.43 4.11 -17.63
N CYS A 21 9.13 4.52 -16.42
CA CYS A 21 10.00 4.28 -15.26
C CYS A 21 9.84 2.88 -14.68
N LYS A 22 8.74 2.20 -15.04
CA LYS A 22 8.36 0.88 -14.51
C LYS A 22 8.28 0.88 -12.99
N SER A 23 7.81 1.98 -12.44
CA SER A 23 7.68 2.18 -11.00
C SER A 23 6.23 2.30 -10.59
N ILE A 24 5.91 1.72 -9.44
CA ILE A 24 4.59 1.83 -8.83
C ILE A 24 4.70 2.82 -7.67
N TYR A 25 3.80 3.80 -7.67
CA TYR A 25 3.74 4.81 -6.63
C TYR A 25 2.50 4.54 -5.79
N PHE A 26 2.72 4.31 -4.51
CA PHE A 26 1.66 4.08 -3.54
C PHE A 26 1.62 5.30 -2.61
N TRP A 27 0.61 6.12 -2.79
CA TRP A 27 0.40 7.29 -1.96
C TRP A 27 -0.75 7.00 -1.00
N TYR A 28 -0.45 7.01 0.29
CA TYR A 28 -1.43 6.79 1.34
C TYR A 28 -1.31 7.90 2.37
N ASN A 29 -2.38 8.69 2.56
CA ASN A 29 -2.37 9.90 3.40
C ASN A 29 -1.24 10.84 2.96
N ASN A 30 -0.23 11.01 3.81
CA ASN A 30 0.92 11.87 3.55
C ASN A 30 2.20 11.09 3.26
N LEU A 31 2.08 9.79 2.99
CA LEU A 31 3.22 8.94 2.65
C LEU A 31 3.19 8.59 1.18
N LEU A 32 4.34 8.66 0.54
CA LEU A 32 4.53 8.21 -0.83
C LEU A 32 5.59 7.12 -0.82
N LEU A 33 5.21 5.93 -1.24
CA LEU A 33 6.12 4.80 -1.37
C LEU A 33 6.33 4.50 -2.84
N THR A 34 7.56 4.23 -3.21
CA THR A 34 7.92 3.88 -4.58
C THR A 34 8.39 2.44 -4.61
N PHE A 35 7.80 1.67 -5.52
CA PHE A 35 8.11 0.25 -5.68
C PHE A 35 8.45 -0.07 -7.13
N THR A 36 9.29 -1.10 -7.31
CA THR A 36 9.30 -1.83 -8.57
C THR A 36 8.10 -2.78 -8.57
N HIS A 37 7.81 -3.40 -9.72
CA HIS A 37 6.75 -4.40 -9.78
C HIS A 37 7.00 -5.54 -8.76
N ASP A 38 8.23 -6.05 -8.71
CA ASP A 38 8.58 -7.15 -7.81
C ASP A 38 8.50 -6.74 -6.34
N SER A 39 9.02 -5.57 -6.00
CA SER A 39 8.97 -5.11 -4.60
C SER A 39 7.55 -4.78 -4.15
N PHE A 40 6.68 -4.37 -5.06
CA PHE A 40 5.27 -4.17 -4.75
C PHE A 40 4.58 -5.50 -4.42
N GLN A 41 4.89 -6.56 -5.16
CA GLN A 41 4.36 -7.89 -4.87
C GLN A 41 4.84 -8.41 -3.52
N VAL A 42 6.09 -8.18 -3.18
CA VAL A 42 6.63 -8.56 -1.86
C VAL A 42 5.89 -7.81 -0.75
N PHE A 43 5.65 -6.51 -0.95
CA PHE A 43 4.90 -5.70 0.01
C PHE A 43 3.47 -6.22 0.18
N ARG A 44 2.82 -6.54 -0.93
CA ARG A 44 1.47 -7.13 -0.92
C ARG A 44 1.43 -8.43 -0.13
N GLU A 45 2.39 -9.32 -0.38
CA GLU A 45 2.47 -10.60 0.33
C GLU A 45 2.67 -10.39 1.83
N MET A 46 3.54 -9.47 2.20
CA MET A 46 3.78 -9.13 3.60
C MET A 46 2.50 -8.63 4.28
N VAL A 47 1.78 -7.73 3.62
CA VAL A 47 0.54 -7.19 4.15
C VAL A 47 -0.51 -8.29 4.32
N ASN A 48 -0.60 -9.21 3.36
CA ASN A 48 -1.58 -10.29 3.41
C ASN A 48 -1.26 -11.35 4.47
N GLU A 49 -0.01 -11.49 4.86
CA GLU A 49 0.40 -12.45 5.89
C GLU A 49 0.21 -11.92 7.31
N ILE A 50 0.09 -10.61 7.48
CA ILE A 50 -0.02 -10.00 8.80
C ILE A 50 -1.48 -10.05 9.27
N GLU A 51 -1.65 -10.54 10.51
CA GLU A 51 -2.92 -10.46 11.21
C GLU A 51 -2.94 -9.19 12.04
N PHE A 52 -3.92 -8.33 11.81
CA PHE A 52 -4.00 -7.04 12.50
C PHE A 52 -3.94 -7.22 14.02
N GLU A 53 -4.69 -8.18 14.56
CA GLU A 53 -4.81 -8.40 16.00
C GLU A 53 -3.49 -8.81 16.64
N GLU A 54 -2.64 -9.52 15.91
CA GLU A 54 -1.34 -9.96 16.42
C GLU A 54 -0.33 -8.81 16.48
N CYS A 55 -0.51 -7.80 15.64
CA CYS A 55 0.40 -6.66 15.55
C CYS A 55 -0.13 -5.42 16.26
N ALA A 56 -1.38 -5.44 16.73
CA ALA A 56 -2.04 -4.29 17.31
C ALA A 56 -1.61 -4.06 18.75
N THR A 57 -1.46 -2.81 19.12
CA THR A 57 -1.20 -2.39 20.49
C THR A 57 -1.96 -1.11 20.76
N ILE A 58 -2.29 -0.86 22.02
CA ILE A 58 -2.98 0.37 22.42
C ILE A 58 -1.94 1.46 22.62
N PHE A 59 -2.10 2.55 21.87
CA PHE A 59 -1.20 3.69 21.94
C PHE A 59 -1.57 4.61 23.12
N PRO A 60 -0.68 5.52 23.50
CA PRO A 60 -0.95 6.42 24.63
C PRO A 60 -2.22 7.26 24.50
N ASP A 61 -2.73 7.46 23.28
CA ASP A 61 -3.99 8.16 23.03
C ASP A 61 -5.22 7.26 23.22
N GLY A 62 -5.03 6.01 23.61
CA GLY A 62 -6.11 5.04 23.81
C GLY A 62 -6.59 4.35 22.54
N ILE A 63 -5.99 4.64 21.40
CA ILE A 63 -6.40 4.07 20.12
C ILE A 63 -5.52 2.87 19.79
N GLU A 64 -6.15 1.77 19.40
CA GLU A 64 -5.45 0.56 18.99
C GLU A 64 -4.97 0.70 17.54
N ARG A 65 -3.69 0.41 17.30
CA ARG A 65 -3.10 0.43 15.96
C ARG A 65 -2.17 -0.75 15.78
N ALA A 66 -2.15 -1.28 14.57
CA ALA A 66 -1.17 -2.28 14.19
C ALA A 66 0.13 -1.59 13.80
N VAL A 67 1.24 -2.13 14.25
CA VAL A 67 2.57 -1.65 13.90
C VAL A 67 3.19 -2.65 12.94
N MET A 68 3.58 -2.18 11.75
CA MET A 68 4.19 -3.06 10.75
C MET A 68 5.43 -2.41 10.14
N HIS A 69 6.31 -3.26 9.63
CA HIS A 69 7.51 -2.78 8.97
C HIS A 69 7.20 -2.12 7.63
N SER A 70 7.91 -1.03 7.35
CA SER A 70 7.92 -0.41 6.03
C SER A 70 9.12 -0.95 5.23
N PRO A 71 9.21 -0.60 3.93
CA PRO A 71 10.43 -0.91 3.16
C PRO A 71 11.70 -0.29 3.74
N CYS A 72 11.59 0.78 4.52
CA CYS A 72 12.72 1.39 5.20
C CYS A 72 12.75 0.91 6.66
N LYS A 73 13.88 0.33 7.09
CA LYS A 73 13.99 -0.29 8.41
C LYS A 73 13.74 0.65 9.58
N SER A 74 14.03 1.93 9.42
CA SER A 74 13.87 2.91 10.49
C SER A 74 12.48 3.52 10.55
N ILE A 75 11.61 3.19 9.59
CA ILE A 75 10.26 3.72 9.51
C ILE A 75 9.29 2.56 9.66
N ARG A 76 8.30 2.71 10.51
CA ARG A 76 7.23 1.73 10.68
C ARG A 76 5.90 2.39 10.42
N PHE A 77 4.97 1.61 9.88
CA PHE A 77 3.60 2.05 9.70
C PHE A 77 2.80 1.73 10.94
N THR A 78 1.88 2.63 11.28
CA THR A 78 0.91 2.39 12.33
C THR A 78 -0.47 2.66 11.76
N PHE A 79 -1.34 1.65 11.79
CA PHE A 79 -2.67 1.74 11.20
C PHE A 79 -3.74 1.38 12.21
N THR A 80 -4.81 2.17 12.26
CA THR A 80 -6.05 1.73 12.89
C THR A 80 -6.68 0.63 12.04
N TRP A 81 -7.67 -0.08 12.59
CA TRP A 81 -8.37 -1.12 11.85
C TRP A 81 -8.97 -0.62 10.54
N GLY A 82 -9.59 0.56 10.57
CA GLY A 82 -10.18 1.15 9.37
C GLY A 82 -9.12 1.50 8.31
N GLU A 83 -8.02 2.10 8.75
CA GLU A 83 -6.90 2.43 7.85
C GLU A 83 -6.29 1.18 7.24
N TRP A 84 -6.10 0.14 8.05
CA TRP A 84 -5.57 -1.14 7.62
C TRP A 84 -6.43 -1.76 6.51
N LYS A 85 -7.75 -1.80 6.73
CA LYS A 85 -8.68 -2.35 5.76
C LYS A 85 -8.66 -1.58 4.45
N ARG A 86 -8.63 -0.25 4.51
CA ARG A 86 -8.61 0.59 3.32
C ARG A 86 -7.29 0.43 2.54
N MET A 87 -6.18 0.30 3.25
CA MET A 87 -4.88 0.06 2.61
C MET A 87 -4.88 -1.28 1.87
N LYS A 88 -5.34 -2.34 2.52
CA LYS A 88 -5.42 -3.67 1.89
C LYS A 88 -6.31 -3.64 0.64
N ALA A 89 -7.45 -2.98 0.74
CA ALA A 89 -8.36 -2.86 -0.40
C ALA A 89 -7.70 -2.10 -1.56
N ALA A 90 -6.98 -1.02 -1.26
CA ALA A 90 -6.28 -0.24 -2.29
C ALA A 90 -5.23 -1.07 -3.01
N ILE A 91 -4.47 -1.88 -2.27
CA ILE A 91 -3.45 -2.76 -2.85
C ILE A 91 -4.10 -3.80 -3.77
N GLU A 92 -5.16 -4.46 -3.31
CA GLU A 92 -5.82 -5.50 -4.11
C GLU A 92 -6.49 -4.92 -5.35
N ASP A 93 -7.11 -3.76 -5.23
CA ASP A 93 -7.71 -3.08 -6.38
C ASP A 93 -6.64 -2.66 -7.40
N ALA A 94 -5.48 -2.22 -6.92
CA ALA A 94 -4.37 -1.85 -7.80
C ALA A 94 -3.83 -3.07 -8.56
N VAL A 95 -3.70 -4.22 -7.90
CA VAL A 95 -3.26 -5.45 -8.54
C VAL A 95 -4.25 -5.88 -9.61
N LEU A 96 -5.55 -5.81 -9.31
CA LEU A 96 -6.59 -6.14 -10.27
C LEU A 96 -6.56 -5.22 -11.49
N MET A 97 -6.41 -3.92 -11.27
CA MET A 97 -6.34 -2.94 -12.36
C MET A 97 -5.08 -3.13 -13.21
N GLU A 98 -3.97 -3.49 -12.60
CA GLU A 98 -2.74 -3.82 -13.33
C GLU A 98 -2.97 -4.97 -14.30
N GLN A 99 -3.71 -6.00 -13.87
CA GLN A 99 -4.10 -7.12 -14.73
C GLN A 99 -5.01 -6.66 -15.87
N VAL A 100 -5.91 -5.73 -15.61
CA VAL A 100 -6.78 -5.17 -16.64
C VAL A 100 -5.95 -4.45 -17.72
N TYR A 101 -4.99 -3.62 -17.31
CA TYR A 101 -4.10 -2.94 -18.25
C TYR A 101 -3.25 -3.94 -19.06
N ALA A 102 -2.84 -5.03 -18.44
CA ALA A 102 -2.04 -6.05 -19.13
C ALA A 102 -2.83 -6.78 -20.21
N CYS A 103 -4.16 -6.81 -20.11
CA CYS A 103 -5.04 -7.44 -21.08
C CYS A 103 -5.47 -6.51 -22.22
N MET A 104 -5.07 -5.25 -22.18
CA MET A 104 -5.47 -4.27 -23.19
C MET A 104 -4.53 -4.25 -24.37
#